data_2d23a933856fd2d23678d0a51f5dcb5f
#
_entry.id   2d23a933856fd2d23678d0a51f5dcb5f
#
_cell.length_a   1.000
_cell.length_b   1.000
_cell.length_c   1.000
_cell.angle_alpha   90.00
_cell.angle_beta   90.00
_cell.angle_gamma   90.00
#
_symmetry.space_group_name_H-M   'P 1'
#
loop_
_entity.id
_entity.type
_entity.pdbx_description
1 polymer ?
#
loop_
_entity_poly.entity_id
_entity_poly.type
_entity_poly.pdbx_seq_one_letter_code
_entity_poly.pdbx_strand_id
1 'polypeptide(L)'
;MMAHDIWAPLRVELGRWQASGKTARFWLRDDDAIEPTPALEQLLKLTTDAKVPLTLAVIPASTGEPLTARLAEERHVLVALHGWSHTNHAGRDEKKQELGAHRAPDIVLGELRDGYAILQRLFGSQFISILVPPWNRINSALIGELPAFGLEVLSVYGAAKAESPIRLLNTHVDIMNWHGIRGGRPHDELVADVVKELRARFDDDAEPIGILTHHLVHDQTAWAFLSDLMAETSAHPAVDWKSAAALVEA
;
A
#
# COMPACT_ATOMS: atom_id res chain seq x y z
N MET A 1 25.78 5.17 -28.52
CA MET A 1 24.64 5.85 -27.90
C MET A 1 24.64 5.42 -26.44
N MET A 2 24.92 6.32 -25.49
CA MET A 2 24.85 5.96 -24.06
C MET A 2 23.38 5.65 -23.74
N ALA A 3 23.14 4.50 -23.08
CA ALA A 3 21.79 4.17 -22.60
C ALA A 3 21.31 5.31 -21.68
N HIS A 4 20.13 5.80 -21.90
CA HIS A 4 19.53 6.83 -21.05
C HIS A 4 19.33 6.23 -19.65
N ASP A 5 20.01 6.77 -18.66
CA ASP A 5 19.90 6.34 -17.27
C ASP A 5 18.61 6.90 -16.67
N ILE A 6 17.55 6.11 -16.68
CA ILE A 6 16.23 6.52 -16.20
C ILE A 6 16.18 6.81 -14.69
N TRP A 7 17.13 6.27 -13.89
CA TRP A 7 17.23 6.48 -12.45
C TRP A 7 18.00 7.75 -12.05
N ALA A 8 18.70 8.39 -12.99
CA ALA A 8 19.46 9.59 -12.71
C ALA A 8 18.65 10.71 -12.04
N PRO A 9 17.39 11.02 -12.44
CA PRO A 9 16.59 12.04 -11.76
C PRO A 9 16.31 11.70 -10.28
N LEU A 10 16.09 10.43 -9.96
CA LEU A 10 15.88 9.99 -8.58
C LEU A 10 17.14 10.16 -7.74
N ARG A 11 18.30 9.73 -8.26
CA ARG A 11 19.57 9.89 -7.55
C ARG A 11 19.92 11.34 -7.30
N VAL A 12 19.65 12.23 -8.26
CA VAL A 12 19.85 13.68 -8.10
C VAL A 12 18.96 14.24 -6.98
N GLU A 13 17.67 13.87 -6.95
CA GLU A 13 16.76 14.36 -5.92
C GLU A 13 17.11 13.80 -4.53
N LEU A 14 17.44 12.51 -4.41
CA LEU A 14 17.91 11.92 -3.15
C LEU A 14 19.23 12.56 -2.68
N GLY A 15 20.14 12.89 -3.59
CA GLY A 15 21.35 13.65 -3.28
C GLY A 15 21.04 15.05 -2.72
N ARG A 16 19.99 15.71 -3.21
CA ARG A 16 19.50 17.00 -2.67
C ARG A 16 18.99 16.84 -1.23
N TRP A 17 18.20 15.78 -0.97
CA TRP A 17 17.72 15.45 0.39
C TRP A 17 18.89 15.21 1.34
N GLN A 18 19.83 14.38 0.94
CA GLN A 18 21.03 14.07 1.72
C GLN A 18 21.87 15.32 2.03
N ALA A 19 22.14 16.16 1.03
CA ALA A 19 22.89 17.39 1.19
C ALA A 19 22.23 18.38 2.15
N SER A 20 20.90 18.29 2.30
CA SER A 20 20.10 19.11 3.22
C SER A 20 19.92 18.47 4.60
N GLY A 21 20.52 17.30 4.86
CA GLY A 21 20.37 16.55 6.11
C GLY A 21 18.95 16.02 6.34
N LYS A 22 18.15 15.89 5.27
CA LYS A 22 16.76 15.41 5.33
C LYS A 22 16.68 13.94 4.95
N THR A 23 15.67 13.25 5.47
CA THR A 23 15.38 11.83 5.18
C THR A 23 13.95 11.69 4.71
N ALA A 24 13.75 11.16 3.51
CA ALA A 24 12.44 10.85 2.96
C ALA A 24 11.92 9.52 3.54
N ARG A 25 10.70 9.53 4.04
CA ARG A 25 10.03 8.34 4.57
C ARG A 25 9.24 7.65 3.48
N PHE A 26 9.55 6.38 3.23
CA PHE A 26 8.84 5.51 2.29
C PHE A 26 8.10 4.41 3.03
N TRP A 27 7.02 3.91 2.45
CA TRP A 27 6.37 2.68 2.89
C TRP A 27 5.78 1.92 1.71
N LEU A 28 5.60 0.60 1.89
CA LEU A 28 5.12 -0.30 0.85
C LEU A 28 3.80 -0.93 1.27
N ARG A 29 2.79 -0.83 0.39
CA ARG A 29 1.52 -1.54 0.50
C ARG A 29 1.29 -2.40 -0.75
N ASP A 30 0.95 -3.65 -0.52
CA ASP A 30 0.54 -4.58 -1.58
C ASP A 30 -0.89 -5.04 -1.32
N ASP A 31 -1.75 -4.92 -2.33
CA ASP A 31 -3.18 -5.19 -2.20
C ASP A 31 -3.56 -6.58 -2.75
N ASP A 32 -4.75 -7.08 -2.40
CA ASP A 32 -5.42 -8.29 -2.88
C ASP A 32 -4.87 -9.63 -2.36
N ALA A 33 -4.08 -9.66 -1.29
CA ALA A 33 -3.59 -10.92 -0.74
C ALA A 33 -4.72 -11.77 -0.13
N ILE A 34 -4.73 -13.09 -0.42
CA ILE A 34 -5.69 -14.06 0.13
C ILE A 34 -5.04 -15.37 0.57
N GLU A 35 -4.02 -15.85 -0.13
CA GLU A 35 -3.37 -17.14 0.08
C GLU A 35 -1.89 -17.10 -0.35
N PRO A 36 -1.07 -18.09 0.04
CA PRO A 36 0.29 -18.23 -0.48
C PRO A 36 0.27 -18.50 -2.00
N THR A 37 1.04 -17.72 -2.75
CA THR A 37 1.20 -17.88 -4.20
C THR A 37 2.66 -17.73 -4.59
N PRO A 38 3.11 -18.25 -5.74
CA PRO A 38 4.47 -17.99 -6.23
C PRO A 38 4.80 -16.50 -6.34
N ALA A 39 3.82 -15.66 -6.68
CA ALA A 39 3.99 -14.21 -6.74
C ALA A 39 4.18 -13.58 -5.34
N LEU A 40 3.44 -14.07 -4.32
CA LEU A 40 3.67 -13.66 -2.94
C LEU A 40 5.07 -14.07 -2.46
N GLU A 41 5.53 -15.29 -2.76
CA GLU A 41 6.90 -15.73 -2.43
C GLU A 41 7.97 -14.82 -3.04
N GLN A 42 7.77 -14.41 -4.28
CA GLN A 42 8.68 -13.48 -4.95
C GLN A 42 8.68 -12.11 -4.26
N LEU A 43 7.52 -11.58 -3.87
CA LEU A 43 7.40 -10.31 -3.14
C LEU A 43 8.07 -10.39 -1.77
N LEU A 44 7.80 -11.44 -0.99
CA LEU A 44 8.40 -11.65 0.33
C LEU A 44 9.92 -11.75 0.24
N LYS A 45 10.43 -12.52 -0.75
CA LYS A 45 11.88 -12.61 -0.97
C LYS A 45 12.48 -11.24 -1.31
N LEU A 46 11.88 -10.50 -2.23
CA LEU A 46 12.38 -9.19 -2.65
C LEU A 46 12.43 -8.19 -1.48
N THR A 47 11.37 -8.12 -0.69
CA THR A 47 11.27 -7.20 0.45
C THR A 47 12.22 -7.59 1.60
N THR A 48 12.41 -8.91 1.84
CA THR A 48 13.38 -9.44 2.80
C THR A 48 14.82 -9.08 2.39
N ASP A 49 15.18 -9.35 1.14
CA ASP A 49 16.54 -9.08 0.62
C ASP A 49 16.87 -7.58 0.67
N ALA A 50 15.90 -6.73 0.36
CA ALA A 50 16.03 -5.28 0.41
C ALA A 50 15.86 -4.68 1.82
N LYS A 51 15.43 -5.47 2.82
CA LYS A 51 15.06 -5.01 4.18
C LYS A 51 13.98 -3.94 4.19
N VAL A 52 13.02 -4.04 3.28
CA VAL A 52 11.88 -3.12 3.15
C VAL A 52 10.67 -3.70 3.89
N PRO A 53 10.11 -3.00 4.89
CA PRO A 53 8.88 -3.43 5.54
C PRO A 53 7.71 -3.46 4.55
N LEU A 54 6.87 -4.48 4.64
CA LEU A 54 5.74 -4.71 3.76
C LEU A 54 4.42 -4.68 4.55
N THR A 55 3.42 -4.01 4.01
CA THR A 55 2.04 -4.11 4.48
C THR A 55 1.20 -4.81 3.40
N LEU A 56 0.67 -5.99 3.73
CA LEU A 56 -0.26 -6.73 2.88
C LEU A 56 -1.70 -6.34 3.24
N ALA A 57 -2.44 -5.78 2.30
CA ALA A 57 -3.88 -5.61 2.42
C ALA A 57 -4.57 -6.93 2.06
N VAL A 58 -5.13 -7.60 3.07
CA VAL A 58 -5.67 -8.96 2.97
C VAL A 58 -7.18 -8.93 2.92
N ILE A 59 -7.77 -9.69 1.98
CA ILE A 59 -9.23 -9.83 1.82
C ILE A 59 -9.74 -10.89 2.80
N PRO A 60 -10.47 -10.50 3.87
CA PRO A 60 -10.80 -11.42 4.98
C PRO A 60 -11.73 -12.57 4.61
N ALA A 61 -12.68 -12.34 3.69
CA ALA A 61 -13.65 -13.37 3.30
C ALA A 61 -13.04 -14.58 2.57
N SER A 62 -11.82 -14.40 2.02
CA SER A 62 -11.16 -15.43 1.20
C SER A 62 -9.84 -15.94 1.78
N THR A 63 -9.38 -15.38 2.91
CA THR A 63 -8.12 -15.79 3.56
C THR A 63 -8.33 -16.79 4.69
N GLY A 64 -7.23 -17.42 5.15
CA GLY A 64 -7.27 -18.40 6.23
C GLY A 64 -5.90 -18.87 6.69
N GLU A 65 -5.88 -19.98 7.43
CA GLU A 65 -4.67 -20.59 8.02
C GLU A 65 -3.48 -20.75 7.06
N PRO A 66 -3.65 -21.08 5.76
CA PRO A 66 -2.49 -21.20 4.87
C PRO A 66 -1.67 -19.90 4.76
N LEU A 67 -2.33 -18.75 4.63
CA LEU A 67 -1.62 -17.46 4.58
C LEU A 67 -1.01 -17.12 5.95
N THR A 68 -1.73 -17.36 7.04
CA THR A 68 -1.24 -17.15 8.41
C THR A 68 0.03 -17.96 8.68
N ALA A 69 0.00 -19.26 8.36
CA ALA A 69 1.16 -20.14 8.55
C ALA A 69 2.36 -19.68 7.69
N ARG A 70 2.11 -19.23 6.47
CA ARG A 70 3.18 -18.73 5.60
C ARG A 70 3.82 -17.44 6.11
N LEU A 71 3.03 -16.53 6.68
CA LEU A 71 3.53 -15.24 7.16
C LEU A 71 4.10 -15.27 8.58
N ALA A 72 3.93 -16.34 9.33
CA ALA A 72 4.31 -16.43 10.75
C ALA A 72 5.78 -16.08 11.03
N GLU A 73 6.68 -16.40 10.11
CA GLU A 73 8.13 -16.12 10.24
C GLU A 73 8.54 -14.77 9.59
N GLU A 74 7.63 -14.08 8.91
CA GLU A 74 7.90 -12.85 8.18
C GLU A 74 7.72 -11.61 9.06
N ARG A 75 8.68 -11.34 9.94
CA ARG A 75 8.60 -10.24 10.94
C ARG A 75 8.53 -8.84 10.34
N HIS A 76 8.90 -8.67 9.07
CA HIS A 76 8.85 -7.40 8.34
C HIS A 76 7.49 -7.16 7.67
N VAL A 77 6.56 -8.14 7.76
CA VAL A 77 5.24 -8.08 7.14
C VAL A 77 4.18 -7.74 8.18
N LEU A 78 3.37 -6.74 7.86
CA LEU A 78 2.14 -6.42 8.56
C LEU A 78 0.93 -6.71 7.66
N VAL A 79 -0.21 -7.00 8.27
CA VAL A 79 -1.47 -7.30 7.59
C VAL A 79 -2.48 -6.19 7.89
N ALA A 80 -3.07 -5.61 6.84
CA ALA A 80 -4.15 -4.63 6.91
C ALA A 80 -5.46 -5.21 6.37
N LEU A 81 -6.59 -4.65 6.75
CA LEU A 81 -7.92 -5.06 6.31
C LEU A 81 -8.23 -4.53 4.90
N HIS A 82 -8.44 -5.42 3.90
CA HIS A 82 -8.79 -5.05 2.53
C HIS A 82 -10.28 -5.26 2.23
N GLY A 83 -11.11 -4.34 2.71
CA GLY A 83 -12.56 -4.46 2.62
C GLY A 83 -13.10 -5.74 3.28
N TRP A 84 -14.07 -6.38 2.64
CA TRP A 84 -14.63 -7.68 3.06
C TRP A 84 -14.32 -8.79 2.07
N SER A 85 -14.83 -8.71 0.85
CA SER A 85 -14.76 -9.77 -0.16
C SER A 85 -14.23 -9.31 -1.52
N HIS A 86 -13.88 -8.04 -1.63
CA HIS A 86 -13.49 -7.38 -2.88
C HIS A 86 -14.57 -7.47 -3.97
N THR A 87 -15.85 -7.50 -3.57
CA THR A 87 -17.00 -7.61 -4.48
C THR A 87 -17.49 -6.23 -4.89
N ASN A 88 -17.64 -6.00 -6.20
CA ASN A 88 -18.20 -4.76 -6.71
C ASN A 88 -19.72 -4.72 -6.56
N HIS A 89 -20.25 -3.71 -5.88
CA HIS A 89 -21.67 -3.45 -5.72
C HIS A 89 -22.17 -2.20 -6.48
N ALA A 90 -21.25 -1.48 -7.15
CA ALA A 90 -21.61 -0.34 -7.99
C ALA A 90 -22.28 -0.78 -9.29
N GLY A 91 -23.08 0.10 -9.86
CA GLY A 91 -23.74 -0.11 -11.15
C GLY A 91 -22.74 -0.27 -12.30
N ARG A 92 -23.24 -0.75 -13.46
CA ARG A 92 -22.39 -1.07 -14.62
C ARG A 92 -21.59 0.14 -15.14
N ASP A 93 -22.17 1.34 -15.06
CA ASP A 93 -21.58 2.58 -15.57
C ASP A 93 -20.88 3.41 -14.49
N GLU A 94 -20.76 2.86 -13.28
CA GLU A 94 -20.12 3.49 -12.14
C GLU A 94 -18.73 2.91 -11.88
N LYS A 95 -17.89 3.67 -11.19
CA LYS A 95 -16.59 3.16 -10.71
C LYS A 95 -16.81 2.06 -9.67
N LYS A 96 -16.12 0.94 -9.82
CA LYS A 96 -16.21 -0.20 -8.89
C LYS A 96 -16.04 0.25 -7.44
N GLN A 97 -16.91 -0.24 -6.56
CA GLN A 97 -16.89 0.01 -5.11
C GLN A 97 -17.47 -1.17 -4.36
N GLU A 98 -16.80 -1.61 -3.31
CA GLU A 98 -17.36 -2.52 -2.31
C GLU A 98 -18.03 -1.71 -1.19
N LEU A 99 -17.34 -0.68 -0.71
CA LEU A 99 -17.71 0.14 0.45
C LEU A 99 -18.44 1.43 0.01
N GLY A 100 -19.21 1.35 -1.07
CA GLY A 100 -20.02 2.45 -1.61
C GLY A 100 -21.38 2.59 -0.92
N ALA A 101 -22.19 3.53 -1.44
CA ALA A 101 -23.55 3.78 -0.96
C ALA A 101 -24.61 2.83 -1.57
N HIS A 102 -24.20 1.76 -2.26
CA HIS A 102 -25.08 0.82 -2.96
C HIS A 102 -25.73 -0.21 -2.04
N ARG A 103 -25.26 -0.29 -0.80
CA ARG A 103 -25.78 -1.17 0.25
C ARG A 103 -26.04 -0.38 1.54
N ALA A 104 -26.88 -0.92 2.40
CA ALA A 104 -27.15 -0.30 3.70
C ALA A 104 -25.86 -0.20 4.55
N PRO A 105 -25.60 0.94 5.20
CA PRO A 105 -24.37 1.15 5.98
C PRO A 105 -24.11 0.09 7.05
N ASP A 106 -25.15 -0.36 7.75
CA ASP A 106 -25.08 -1.39 8.78
C ASP A 106 -24.58 -2.75 8.25
N ILE A 107 -24.94 -3.12 7.03
CA ILE A 107 -24.42 -4.31 6.35
C ILE A 107 -22.93 -4.16 6.08
N VAL A 108 -22.51 -3.03 5.49
CA VAL A 108 -21.11 -2.78 5.16
C VAL A 108 -20.23 -2.72 6.41
N LEU A 109 -20.70 -2.00 7.45
CA LEU A 109 -19.99 -1.92 8.72
C LEU A 109 -19.95 -3.26 9.47
N GLY A 110 -21.01 -4.08 9.35
CA GLY A 110 -21.04 -5.44 9.87
C GLY A 110 -19.96 -6.32 9.25
N GLU A 111 -19.87 -6.32 7.91
CA GLU A 111 -18.84 -7.05 7.16
C GLU A 111 -17.42 -6.60 7.52
N LEU A 112 -17.18 -5.29 7.65
CA LEU A 112 -15.88 -4.76 8.05
C LEU A 112 -15.51 -5.16 9.48
N ARG A 113 -16.48 -5.21 10.41
CA ARG A 113 -16.27 -5.68 11.78
C ARG A 113 -15.93 -7.17 11.80
N ASP A 114 -16.62 -7.99 11.01
CA ASP A 114 -16.34 -9.42 10.89
C ASP A 114 -14.95 -9.63 10.28
N GLY A 115 -14.60 -8.88 9.23
CA GLY A 115 -13.28 -8.90 8.60
C GLY A 115 -12.15 -8.53 9.59
N TYR A 116 -12.35 -7.47 10.38
CA TYR A 116 -11.42 -7.08 11.44
C TYR A 116 -11.21 -8.22 12.44
N ALA A 117 -12.29 -8.82 12.96
CA ALA A 117 -12.20 -9.90 13.93
C ALA A 117 -11.50 -11.15 13.36
N ILE A 118 -11.75 -11.48 12.09
CA ILE A 118 -11.10 -12.60 11.40
C ILE A 118 -9.59 -12.33 11.30
N LEU A 119 -9.16 -11.17 10.77
CA LEU A 119 -7.74 -10.90 10.59
C LEU A 119 -7.01 -10.74 11.92
N GLN A 120 -7.61 -10.12 12.92
CA GLN A 120 -7.03 -10.04 14.25
C GLN A 120 -6.80 -11.43 14.87
N ARG A 121 -7.76 -12.34 14.72
CA ARG A 121 -7.63 -13.74 15.20
C ARG A 121 -6.56 -14.52 14.45
N LEU A 122 -6.48 -14.36 13.12
CA LEU A 122 -5.56 -15.11 12.28
C LEU A 122 -4.12 -14.63 12.41
N PHE A 123 -3.90 -13.31 12.41
CA PHE A 123 -2.55 -12.73 12.29
C PHE A 123 -2.01 -12.12 13.60
N GLY A 124 -2.84 -11.99 14.62
CA GLY A 124 -2.41 -11.54 15.95
C GLY A 124 -1.66 -10.21 15.91
N SER A 125 -0.41 -10.19 16.36
CA SER A 125 0.44 -8.99 16.39
C SER A 125 0.92 -8.51 15.02
N GLN A 126 0.77 -9.30 13.96
CA GLN A 126 1.05 -8.85 12.59
C GLN A 126 -0.13 -8.06 12.00
N PHE A 127 -1.35 -8.18 12.56
CA PHE A 127 -2.48 -7.38 12.12
C PHE A 127 -2.39 -5.95 12.66
N ILE A 128 -2.56 -4.98 11.76
CA ILE A 128 -2.60 -3.56 12.09
C ILE A 128 -3.96 -2.96 11.72
N SER A 129 -4.50 -2.07 12.58
CA SER A 129 -5.84 -1.48 12.47
C SER A 129 -5.95 -0.45 11.32
N ILE A 130 -5.58 -0.85 10.13
CA ILE A 130 -5.71 -0.05 8.90
C ILE A 130 -6.77 -0.67 7.99
N LEU A 131 -7.74 0.16 7.57
CA LEU A 131 -8.64 -0.18 6.47
C LEU A 131 -8.05 0.27 5.14
N VAL A 132 -7.95 -0.65 4.21
CA VAL A 132 -7.65 -0.41 2.81
C VAL A 132 -8.92 -0.72 1.99
N PRO A 133 -9.68 0.28 1.55
CA PRO A 133 -10.89 0.03 0.76
C PRO A 133 -10.54 -0.55 -0.61
N PRO A 134 -11.22 -1.61 -1.09
CA PRO A 134 -11.11 -2.08 -2.45
C PRO A 134 -11.28 -0.95 -3.47
N TRP A 135 -10.41 -0.94 -4.49
CA TRP A 135 -10.31 0.14 -5.49
C TRP A 135 -10.03 1.52 -4.89
N ASN A 136 -9.53 1.60 -3.66
CA ASN A 136 -9.28 2.86 -2.93
C ASN A 136 -10.54 3.74 -2.78
N ARG A 137 -11.74 3.13 -2.65
CA ARG A 137 -13.03 3.84 -2.59
C ARG A 137 -13.88 3.42 -1.41
N ILE A 138 -14.32 4.42 -0.65
CA ILE A 138 -15.23 4.26 0.48
C ILE A 138 -16.23 5.42 0.51
N ASN A 139 -17.48 5.14 0.89
CA ASN A 139 -18.46 6.16 1.20
C ASN A 139 -18.02 6.94 2.46
N SER A 140 -17.91 8.26 2.34
CA SER A 140 -17.47 9.12 3.44
C SER A 140 -18.34 9.01 4.69
N ALA A 141 -19.61 8.67 4.55
CA ALA A 141 -20.53 8.49 5.69
C ALA A 141 -20.14 7.28 6.59
N LEU A 142 -19.34 6.31 6.07
CA LEU A 142 -18.89 5.16 6.84
C LEU A 142 -17.64 5.47 7.68
N ILE A 143 -16.83 6.46 7.27
CA ILE A 143 -15.50 6.68 7.83
C ILE A 143 -15.55 7.02 9.32
N GLY A 144 -16.51 7.83 9.74
CA GLY A 144 -16.67 8.22 11.15
C GLY A 144 -17.07 7.08 12.10
N GLU A 145 -17.60 5.97 11.55
CA GLU A 145 -18.04 4.80 12.31
C GLU A 145 -16.93 3.74 12.51
N LEU A 146 -15.84 3.84 11.74
CA LEU A 146 -14.76 2.84 11.75
C LEU A 146 -14.06 2.70 13.12
N PRO A 147 -13.77 3.77 13.86
CA PRO A 147 -13.13 3.67 15.17
C PRO A 147 -13.94 2.90 16.22
N ALA A 148 -15.27 2.83 16.07
CA ALA A 148 -16.15 2.12 17.01
C ALA A 148 -15.84 0.62 17.14
N PHE A 149 -15.13 0.03 16.17
CA PHE A 149 -14.69 -1.37 16.21
C PHE A 149 -13.20 -1.56 15.93
N GLY A 150 -12.40 -0.50 16.13
CA GLY A 150 -10.94 -0.59 16.17
C GLY A 150 -10.21 -0.21 14.88
N LEU A 151 -10.91 0.21 13.82
CA LEU A 151 -10.26 0.73 12.60
C LEU A 151 -9.97 2.22 12.75
N GLU A 152 -8.73 2.57 13.08
CA GLU A 152 -8.34 3.95 13.40
C GLU A 152 -7.64 4.65 12.23
N VAL A 153 -7.23 3.90 11.21
CA VAL A 153 -6.49 4.41 10.06
C VAL A 153 -7.15 3.97 8.76
N LEU A 154 -7.24 4.90 7.82
CA LEU A 154 -7.69 4.64 6.45
C LEU A 154 -6.52 4.83 5.49
N SER A 155 -6.35 3.89 4.55
CA SER A 155 -5.34 3.96 3.51
C SER A 155 -6.00 3.89 2.13
N VAL A 156 -5.92 5.00 1.40
CA VAL A 156 -6.38 5.11 0.01
C VAL A 156 -5.26 5.59 -0.90
N TYR A 157 -5.54 5.82 -2.18
CA TYR A 157 -4.58 6.37 -3.12
C TYR A 157 -4.69 7.90 -3.23
N GLY A 158 -3.54 8.58 -3.26
CA GLY A 158 -3.42 10.04 -3.42
C GLY A 158 -3.19 10.77 -2.10
N ALA A 159 -2.95 12.07 -2.18
CA ALA A 159 -2.64 12.92 -1.02
C ALA A 159 -3.73 12.86 0.06
N ALA A 160 -3.30 12.91 1.31
CA ALA A 160 -4.22 12.93 2.44
C ALA A 160 -5.10 14.19 2.42
N LYS A 161 -6.38 14.02 2.71
CA LYS A 161 -7.32 15.15 2.84
C LYS A 161 -7.19 15.72 4.24
N ALA A 162 -7.08 17.05 4.34
CA ALA A 162 -6.92 17.75 5.62
C ALA A 162 -8.08 17.51 6.62
N GLU A 163 -9.28 17.20 6.11
CA GLU A 163 -10.51 17.02 6.93
C GLU A 163 -10.93 15.54 6.95
N SER A 164 -10.08 14.65 7.44
CA SER A 164 -10.48 13.26 7.68
C SER A 164 -10.87 13.07 9.14
N PRO A 165 -11.99 12.36 9.45
CA PRO A 165 -12.37 12.05 10.83
C PRO A 165 -11.46 11.00 11.49
N ILE A 166 -10.63 10.32 10.73
CA ILE A 166 -9.63 9.36 11.19
C ILE A 166 -8.29 9.61 10.52
N ARG A 167 -7.23 9.02 11.05
CA ARG A 167 -5.88 9.13 10.47
C ARG A 167 -5.81 8.56 9.07
N LEU A 168 -5.05 9.21 8.19
CA LEU A 168 -4.80 8.72 6.84
C LEU A 168 -3.34 8.27 6.70
N LEU A 169 -3.13 7.13 6.04
CA LEU A 169 -1.83 6.64 5.62
C LEU A 169 -1.93 6.17 4.16
N ASN A 170 -1.77 7.10 3.24
CA ASN A 170 -2.06 6.89 1.83
C ASN A 170 -0.87 6.38 1.01
N THR A 171 -1.16 5.78 -0.16
CA THR A 171 -0.18 5.48 -1.19
C THR A 171 -0.25 6.54 -2.30
N HIS A 172 0.88 6.77 -3.01
CA HIS A 172 1.04 7.89 -3.94
C HIS A 172 1.53 7.46 -5.31
N VAL A 173 2.28 6.36 -5.38
CA VAL A 173 2.81 5.79 -6.62
C VAL A 173 2.27 4.38 -6.78
N ASP A 174 1.31 4.19 -7.68
CA ASP A 174 0.81 2.88 -8.10
C ASP A 174 1.64 2.41 -9.29
N ILE A 175 2.32 1.26 -9.14
CA ILE A 175 3.19 0.75 -10.19
C ILE A 175 2.45 0.06 -11.32
N MET A 176 1.12 -0.17 -11.16
CA MET A 176 0.30 -0.90 -12.12
C MET A 176 -0.43 0.03 -13.11
N ASN A 177 -0.45 -0.39 -14.37
CA ASN A 177 -1.31 0.20 -15.39
C ASN A 177 -2.64 -0.56 -15.44
N TRP A 178 -3.68 0.00 -14.86
CA TRP A 178 -5.02 -0.61 -14.82
C TRP A 178 -5.80 -0.44 -16.13
N HIS A 179 -5.25 0.30 -17.08
CA HIS A 179 -5.82 0.53 -18.40
C HIS A 179 -5.01 -0.22 -19.48
N GLY A 180 -5.66 -0.66 -20.53
CA GLY A 180 -4.98 -1.38 -21.62
C GLY A 180 -4.52 -2.78 -21.24
N ILE A 181 -3.22 -3.07 -21.30
CA ILE A 181 -2.62 -4.41 -21.11
C ILE A 181 -2.58 -4.92 -19.66
N ARG A 182 -2.89 -4.07 -18.68
CA ARG A 182 -2.86 -4.39 -17.25
C ARG A 182 -1.53 -5.00 -16.78
N GLY A 183 -0.43 -4.33 -17.07
CA GLY A 183 0.92 -4.70 -16.63
C GLY A 183 1.55 -3.57 -15.82
N GLY A 184 2.88 -3.65 -15.61
CA GLY A 184 3.65 -2.57 -15.02
C GLY A 184 3.62 -1.31 -15.88
N ARG A 185 3.63 -0.14 -15.24
CA ARG A 185 3.78 1.15 -15.91
C ARG A 185 5.20 1.34 -16.44
N PRO A 186 5.43 2.22 -17.44
CA PRO A 186 6.76 2.59 -17.87
C PRO A 186 7.63 3.10 -16.71
N HIS A 187 8.87 2.62 -16.63
CA HIS A 187 9.77 2.93 -15.51
C HIS A 187 10.12 4.42 -15.41
N ASP A 188 10.28 5.11 -16.54
CA ASP A 188 10.57 6.54 -16.58
C ASP A 188 9.41 7.38 -16.01
N GLU A 189 8.15 6.99 -16.28
CA GLU A 189 6.97 7.61 -15.68
C GLU A 189 6.93 7.38 -14.15
N LEU A 190 7.19 6.16 -13.70
CA LEU A 190 7.20 5.80 -12.28
C LEU A 190 8.32 6.51 -11.53
N VAL A 191 9.51 6.62 -12.10
CA VAL A 191 10.62 7.40 -11.53
C VAL A 191 10.24 8.87 -11.44
N ALA A 192 9.59 9.43 -12.48
CA ALA A 192 9.11 10.81 -12.45
C ALA A 192 8.07 11.04 -11.35
N ASP A 193 7.16 10.09 -11.11
CA ASP A 193 6.18 10.16 -10.01
C ASP A 193 6.88 10.11 -8.64
N VAL A 194 7.83 9.21 -8.42
CA VAL A 194 8.60 9.16 -7.16
C VAL A 194 9.34 10.47 -6.92
N VAL A 195 10.01 11.03 -7.94
CA VAL A 195 10.72 12.31 -7.85
C VAL A 195 9.74 13.46 -7.55
N LYS A 196 8.55 13.45 -8.16
CA LYS A 196 7.50 14.44 -7.88
C LYS A 196 7.07 14.38 -6.41
N GLU A 197 6.84 13.18 -5.86
CA GLU A 197 6.44 13.00 -4.46
C GLU A 197 7.56 13.42 -3.49
N LEU A 198 8.84 13.15 -3.81
CA LEU A 198 9.99 13.64 -3.06
C LEU A 198 10.05 15.17 -3.03
N ARG A 199 9.85 15.81 -4.19
CA ARG A 199 9.87 17.29 -4.29
C ARG A 199 8.72 17.94 -3.53
N ALA A 200 7.53 17.35 -3.57
CA ALA A 200 6.37 17.87 -2.86
C ALA A 200 6.55 17.86 -1.33
N ARG A 201 7.33 16.89 -0.81
CA ARG A 201 7.57 16.70 0.62
C ARG A 201 8.90 17.28 1.11
N PHE A 202 9.66 17.90 0.24
CA PHE A 202 10.99 18.40 0.63
C PHE A 202 10.93 19.46 1.73
N ASP A 203 9.94 20.34 1.68
CA ASP A 203 9.77 21.42 2.66
C ASP A 203 8.74 21.08 3.74
N ASP A 204 7.84 20.13 3.48
CA ASP A 204 6.82 19.64 4.41
C ASP A 204 6.79 18.11 4.39
N ASP A 205 7.52 17.48 5.31
CA ASP A 205 7.62 16.02 5.47
C ASP A 205 6.47 15.45 6.32
N ALA A 206 5.27 16.01 6.24
CA ALA A 206 4.13 15.56 7.05
C ALA A 206 3.65 14.16 6.64
N GLU A 207 3.73 13.79 5.37
CA GLU A 207 3.19 12.55 4.82
C GLU A 207 4.29 11.67 4.19
N PRO A 208 4.38 10.35 4.53
CA PRO A 208 5.34 9.44 3.89
C PRO A 208 4.96 9.18 2.43
N ILE A 209 5.93 8.79 1.61
CA ILE A 209 5.69 8.36 0.22
C ILE A 209 5.27 6.90 0.21
N GLY A 210 4.02 6.62 -0.13
CA GLY A 210 3.50 5.26 -0.24
C GLY A 210 3.62 4.71 -1.65
N ILE A 211 4.23 3.53 -1.78
CA ILE A 211 4.29 2.74 -3.01
C ILE A 211 3.18 1.69 -2.95
N LEU A 212 2.37 1.61 -4.00
CA LEU A 212 1.27 0.66 -4.13
C LEU A 212 1.61 -0.40 -5.16
N THR A 213 1.47 -1.66 -4.76
CA THR A 213 1.71 -2.83 -5.60
C THR A 213 0.53 -3.82 -5.52
N HIS A 214 0.47 -4.77 -6.46
CA HIS A 214 -0.54 -5.84 -6.50
C HIS A 214 0.14 -7.08 -7.05
N HIS A 215 0.85 -7.82 -6.20
CA HIS A 215 1.73 -8.93 -6.61
C HIS A 215 1.06 -9.96 -7.52
N LEU A 216 -0.24 -10.21 -7.35
CA LEU A 216 -0.99 -11.19 -8.15
C LEU A 216 -1.08 -10.85 -9.64
N VAL A 217 -0.88 -9.59 -10.01
CA VAL A 217 -0.98 -9.11 -11.40
C VAL A 217 0.31 -8.48 -11.93
N HIS A 218 1.41 -8.59 -11.19
CA HIS A 218 2.71 -8.12 -11.66
C HIS A 218 3.16 -8.91 -12.88
N ASP A 219 3.54 -8.20 -13.92
CA ASP A 219 4.33 -8.71 -15.03
C ASP A 219 5.84 -8.47 -14.78
N GLN A 220 6.67 -8.85 -15.73
CA GLN A 220 8.11 -8.64 -15.64
C GLN A 220 8.50 -7.16 -15.47
N THR A 221 7.74 -6.24 -16.08
CA THR A 221 7.97 -4.79 -15.98
C THR A 221 7.74 -4.30 -14.54
N ALA A 222 6.62 -4.70 -13.91
CA ALA A 222 6.32 -4.33 -12.53
C ALA A 222 7.36 -4.89 -11.55
N TRP A 223 7.74 -6.18 -11.71
CA TRP A 223 8.77 -6.80 -10.88
C TRP A 223 10.14 -6.13 -11.02
N ALA A 224 10.56 -5.82 -12.25
CA ALA A 224 11.83 -5.15 -12.51
C ALA A 224 11.83 -3.75 -11.88
N PHE A 225 10.77 -2.96 -12.06
CA PHE A 225 10.68 -1.64 -11.44
C PHE A 225 10.79 -1.70 -9.91
N LEU A 226 10.02 -2.58 -9.27
CA LEU A 226 10.02 -2.68 -7.81
C LEU A 226 11.40 -3.10 -7.27
N SER A 227 12.06 -4.06 -7.94
CA SER A 227 13.42 -4.49 -7.62
C SER A 227 14.43 -3.35 -7.74
N ASP A 228 14.39 -2.61 -8.85
CA ASP A 228 15.31 -1.52 -9.11
C ASP A 228 15.07 -0.34 -8.17
N LEU A 229 13.80 0.00 -7.87
CA LEU A 229 13.46 1.04 -6.89
C LEU A 229 14.04 0.70 -5.52
N MET A 230 13.89 -0.54 -5.05
CA MET A 230 14.47 -0.98 -3.79
C MET A 230 16.00 -0.93 -3.81
N ALA A 231 16.63 -1.33 -4.92
CA ALA A 231 18.08 -1.25 -5.08
C ALA A 231 18.62 0.20 -5.02
N GLU A 232 17.89 1.15 -5.61
CA GLU A 232 18.27 2.57 -5.61
C GLU A 232 18.03 3.26 -4.26
N THR A 233 17.09 2.75 -3.44
CA THR A 233 16.60 3.48 -2.28
C THR A 233 16.91 2.83 -0.93
N SER A 234 16.92 1.49 -0.80
CA SER A 234 16.95 0.82 0.50
C SER A 234 18.23 1.04 1.30
N ALA A 235 19.36 1.28 0.64
CA ALA A 235 20.63 1.61 1.29
C ALA A 235 21.00 3.10 1.21
N HIS A 236 20.12 3.96 0.62
CA HIS A 236 20.43 5.37 0.44
C HIS A 236 20.26 6.14 1.76
N PRO A 237 21.26 6.92 2.23
CA PRO A 237 21.24 7.57 3.55
C PRO A 237 20.11 8.60 3.74
N ALA A 238 19.54 9.13 2.66
CA ALA A 238 18.40 10.04 2.70
C ALA A 238 17.04 9.32 2.54
N VAL A 239 16.98 8.00 2.66
CA VAL A 239 15.74 7.22 2.56
C VAL A 239 15.57 6.34 3.79
N ASP A 240 14.35 6.30 4.30
CA ASP A 240 13.96 5.45 5.42
C ASP A 240 12.66 4.73 5.07
N TRP A 241 12.76 3.44 4.79
CA TRP A 241 11.60 2.57 4.58
C TRP A 241 10.98 2.20 5.92
N LYS A 242 9.80 2.70 6.19
CA LYS A 242 9.07 2.52 7.45
C LYS A 242 8.01 1.43 7.35
N SER A 243 7.84 0.69 8.44
CA SER A 243 6.63 -0.12 8.60
C SER A 243 5.40 0.78 8.81
N ALA A 244 4.22 0.30 8.41
CA ALA A 244 2.99 1.03 8.66
C ALA A 244 2.76 1.27 10.16
N ALA A 245 3.15 0.33 11.04
CA ALA A 245 3.07 0.51 12.49
C ALA A 245 3.89 1.73 12.96
N ALA A 246 5.16 1.83 12.55
CA ALA A 246 6.00 2.97 12.92
C ALA A 246 5.47 4.32 12.40
N LEU A 247 4.73 4.31 11.28
CA LEU A 247 4.11 5.51 10.72
C LEU A 247 2.80 5.87 11.41
N VAL A 248 2.09 4.91 11.97
CA VAL A 248 0.82 5.13 12.69
C VAL A 248 1.06 5.54 14.15
N GLU A 249 2.17 5.13 14.75
CA GLU A 249 2.54 5.50 16.13
C GLU A 249 3.22 6.88 16.24
N ALA A 250 3.76 7.40 15.13
CA ALA A 250 4.44 8.71 15.06
C ALA A 250 3.43 9.86 14.92
#